data_e4764049ac2c723c61def2ec3599e4e7
#
_entry.id   e4764049ac2c723c61def2ec3599e4e7
#
_cell.length_a   1.000
_cell.length_b   1.000
_cell.length_c   1.000
_cell.angle_alpha   90.00
_cell.angle_beta   90.00
_cell.angle_gamma   90.00
#
_symmetry.space_group_name_H-M   'P 1'
#
loop_
_entity.id
_entity.type
_entity.pdbx_description
1 polymer ?
#
loop_
_entity_poly.entity_id
_entity_poly.type
_entity_poly.pdbx_seq_one_letter_code
_entity_poly.pdbx_strand_id
1 'polypeptide(L)'
;MTTETRSLYSQLPAIDRLLRDSSFLSLRDTYGHTRVVELLRQMLDEAREVIRDSQTLPAWCENWAQEVDARLTKEAQSALRPVINLTGTVLHTNLGRALQAEAAVEAVAQAMRSPVTLEYDLDDAGRGHRDRALAQLLCRITGAEDACIVNNNAAAVLLMLAATASGKEVVVSRGELVEIGGTFRIPDVMRQAGCTLHEVGTTNRTHANDYRQAVNENTALLMKVHTSNYSIQGFTKAIDEAELVALGKELDVPVVTDLGSGSLVDLSQYGLPKEPMPQELIAAGVSLVSFSGDKLLGGPQAGIIVGKKEMIARLQSHPLKRALRADKMTLAALEATLRLYLHPEALSEKLPTLRLLTRSAEVIQIQAQRLQAPLAAHYGAEFAVQVMPCLSQIGSGSLPVDRLPSAALTFTPHDGRGSHLESLAARWRELPVPVIGRIYDGRLWLDLRCLENEQRFLEMLLK
;
A
#
# COMPACT_ATOMS: atom_id res chain seq x y z
N MET A 1 -49.10 -5.61 28.18
CA MET A 1 -48.97 -4.53 27.16
C MET A 1 -49.96 -3.42 27.53
N THR A 2 -49.48 -2.25 27.78
CA THR A 2 -50.33 -1.06 28.06
C THR A 2 -51.08 -0.65 26.80
N THR A 3 -52.19 0.09 26.96
CA THR A 3 -53.02 0.58 25.84
C THR A 3 -52.18 1.48 24.90
N GLU A 4 -51.22 2.23 25.46
CA GLU A 4 -50.29 3.09 24.69
C GLU A 4 -49.34 2.27 23.82
N THR A 5 -48.72 1.19 24.35
CA THR A 5 -47.84 0.31 23.59
C THR A 5 -48.59 -0.34 22.40
N ARG A 6 -49.88 -0.70 22.58
CA ARG A 6 -50.72 -1.25 21.51
C ARG A 6 -50.99 -0.22 20.39
N SER A 7 -51.10 1.06 20.75
CA SER A 7 -51.26 2.16 19.82
C SER A 7 -49.99 2.36 18.93
N LEU A 8 -48.79 2.19 19.49
CA LEU A 8 -47.52 2.34 18.72
C LEU A 8 -47.33 1.22 17.67
N TYR A 9 -47.62 -0.03 18.04
CA TYR A 9 -47.57 -1.15 17.07
C TYR A 9 -48.54 -0.95 15.88
N SER A 10 -49.74 -0.33 16.12
CA SER A 10 -50.71 -0.05 15.06
C SER A 10 -50.27 1.03 14.08
N GLN A 11 -49.24 1.82 14.40
CA GLN A 11 -48.67 2.84 13.53
C GLN A 11 -47.63 2.27 12.56
N LEU A 12 -47.12 1.03 12.80
CA LEU A 12 -46.19 0.41 11.87
C LEU A 12 -46.92 0.03 10.57
N PRO A 13 -46.38 0.46 9.41
CA PRO A 13 -47.02 0.18 8.12
C PRO A 13 -46.84 -1.29 7.70
N ALA A 14 -47.80 -1.81 6.96
CA ALA A 14 -47.60 -3.08 6.26
C ALA A 14 -46.63 -2.92 5.11
N ILE A 15 -45.81 -3.94 4.85
CA ILE A 15 -44.79 -3.90 3.77
C ILE A 15 -45.44 -3.64 2.41
N ASP A 16 -46.55 -4.31 2.11
CA ASP A 16 -47.27 -4.11 0.85
C ASP A 16 -47.78 -2.67 0.66
N ARG A 17 -48.10 -1.97 1.75
CA ARG A 17 -48.49 -0.57 1.72
C ARG A 17 -47.28 0.32 1.39
N LEU A 18 -46.11 0.10 2.01
CA LEU A 18 -44.88 0.80 1.71
C LEU A 18 -44.46 0.60 0.26
N LEU A 19 -44.49 -0.62 -0.23
CA LEU A 19 -44.10 -0.97 -1.59
C LEU A 19 -45.00 -0.37 -2.70
N ARG A 20 -46.20 0.09 -2.36
CA ARG A 20 -47.11 0.80 -3.31
C ARG A 20 -46.79 2.29 -3.43
N ASP A 21 -46.07 2.81 -2.48
CA ASP A 21 -45.63 4.21 -2.53
C ASP A 21 -44.64 4.43 -3.66
N SER A 22 -44.79 5.55 -4.40
CA SER A 22 -43.93 5.87 -5.55
C SER A 22 -42.48 6.03 -5.20
N SER A 23 -42.15 6.43 -3.94
CA SER A 23 -40.79 6.55 -3.44
C SER A 23 -40.04 5.22 -3.40
N PHE A 24 -40.75 4.08 -3.30
CA PHE A 24 -40.13 2.75 -3.32
C PHE A 24 -39.93 2.18 -4.74
N LEU A 25 -40.48 2.79 -5.78
CA LEU A 25 -40.28 2.32 -7.15
C LEU A 25 -38.81 2.46 -7.55
N SER A 26 -38.21 3.63 -7.35
CA SER A 26 -36.79 3.88 -7.64
C SER A 26 -35.85 3.00 -6.81
N LEU A 27 -36.18 2.76 -5.53
CA LEU A 27 -35.40 1.89 -4.66
C LEU A 27 -35.43 0.42 -5.16
N ARG A 28 -36.59 -0.05 -5.60
CA ARG A 28 -36.73 -1.40 -6.17
C ARG A 28 -35.98 -1.56 -7.48
N ASP A 29 -36.00 -0.53 -8.33
CA ASP A 29 -35.25 -0.53 -9.59
C ASP A 29 -33.75 -0.51 -9.37
N THR A 30 -33.29 0.24 -8.36
CA THR A 30 -31.86 0.37 -8.03
C THR A 30 -31.30 -0.84 -7.29
N TYR A 31 -32.01 -1.33 -6.26
CA TYR A 31 -31.49 -2.36 -5.34
C TYR A 31 -32.14 -3.74 -5.49
N GLY A 32 -33.19 -3.83 -6.30
CA GLY A 32 -33.97 -5.04 -6.50
C GLY A 32 -35.08 -5.23 -5.45
N HIS A 33 -36.22 -5.78 -5.91
CA HIS A 33 -37.42 -5.97 -5.08
C HIS A 33 -37.16 -6.81 -3.83
N THR A 34 -36.47 -7.94 -4.00
CA THR A 34 -36.19 -8.88 -2.89
C THR A 34 -35.43 -8.21 -1.77
N ARG A 35 -34.37 -7.46 -2.10
CA ARG A 35 -33.52 -6.81 -1.11
C ARG A 35 -34.24 -5.71 -0.32
N VAL A 36 -35.06 -4.91 -1.01
CA VAL A 36 -35.90 -3.87 -0.38
C VAL A 36 -36.89 -4.52 0.59
N VAL A 37 -37.56 -5.63 0.22
CA VAL A 37 -38.48 -6.34 1.09
C VAL A 37 -37.80 -6.96 2.32
N GLU A 38 -36.64 -7.55 2.13
CA GLU A 38 -35.83 -8.09 3.24
C GLU A 38 -35.46 -7.03 4.26
N LEU A 39 -34.95 -5.89 3.79
CA LEU A 39 -34.60 -4.76 4.66
C LEU A 39 -35.84 -4.21 5.40
N LEU A 40 -36.96 -4.04 4.71
CA LEU A 40 -38.20 -3.59 5.35
C LEU A 40 -38.69 -4.54 6.45
N ARG A 41 -38.51 -5.85 6.29
CA ARG A 41 -38.82 -6.85 7.35
C ARG A 41 -37.91 -6.65 8.55
N GLN A 42 -36.60 -6.52 8.32
CA GLN A 42 -35.61 -6.25 9.37
C GLN A 42 -35.93 -4.96 10.14
N MET A 43 -36.19 -3.88 9.40
CA MET A 43 -36.56 -2.59 10.01
C MET A 43 -37.88 -2.66 10.82
N LEU A 44 -38.88 -3.41 10.37
CA LEU A 44 -40.10 -3.62 11.14
C LEU A 44 -39.85 -4.40 12.44
N ASP A 45 -38.96 -5.38 12.39
CA ASP A 45 -38.59 -6.15 13.59
C ASP A 45 -37.79 -5.28 14.55
N GLU A 46 -36.82 -4.47 14.06
CA GLU A 46 -36.11 -3.45 14.86
C GLU A 46 -37.08 -2.45 15.51
N ALA A 47 -38.06 -1.93 14.74
CA ALA A 47 -39.05 -1.00 15.28
C ALA A 47 -39.90 -1.65 16.40
N ARG A 48 -40.24 -2.92 16.23
CA ARG A 48 -41.00 -3.70 17.27
C ARG A 48 -40.17 -3.87 18.55
N GLU A 49 -38.87 -4.12 18.42
CA GLU A 49 -37.95 -4.21 19.57
C GLU A 49 -37.82 -2.87 20.28
N VAL A 50 -37.62 -1.76 19.56
CA VAL A 50 -37.55 -0.42 20.15
C VAL A 50 -38.87 -0.07 20.88
N ILE A 51 -40.03 -0.35 20.28
CA ILE A 51 -41.33 -0.12 20.93
C ILE A 51 -41.47 -0.98 22.21
N ARG A 52 -41.01 -2.21 22.19
CA ARG A 52 -41.06 -3.10 23.36
C ARG A 52 -40.21 -2.56 24.51
N ASP A 53 -38.99 -2.07 24.20
CA ASP A 53 -37.99 -1.75 25.20
C ASP A 53 -38.06 -0.27 25.67
N SER A 54 -38.38 0.68 24.78
CA SER A 54 -38.42 2.10 25.09
C SER A 54 -39.82 2.74 25.05
N GLN A 55 -40.82 2.05 24.59
CA GLN A 55 -42.19 2.54 24.39
C GLN A 55 -42.26 3.80 23.49
N THR A 56 -41.35 3.89 22.51
CA THR A 56 -41.28 4.98 21.53
C THR A 56 -41.12 4.41 20.11
N LEU A 57 -41.56 5.15 19.10
CA LEU A 57 -41.24 4.85 17.71
C LEU A 57 -39.82 5.33 17.40
N PRO A 58 -39.01 4.56 16.66
CA PRO A 58 -37.77 5.08 16.12
C PRO A 58 -38.01 6.31 15.24
N ALA A 59 -37.14 7.34 15.31
CA ALA A 59 -37.29 8.56 14.52
C ALA A 59 -37.36 8.31 13.00
N TRP A 60 -36.65 7.30 12.50
CA TRP A 60 -36.66 6.95 11.09
C TRP A 60 -38.01 6.38 10.58
N CYS A 61 -38.92 6.00 11.49
CA CYS A 61 -40.29 5.61 11.10
C CYS A 61 -41.09 6.75 10.48
N GLU A 62 -40.66 8.01 10.61
CA GLU A 62 -41.28 9.16 9.94
C GLU A 62 -41.04 9.14 8.41
N ASN A 63 -39.93 8.57 7.95
CA ASN A 63 -39.58 8.49 6.52
C ASN A 63 -38.89 7.16 6.16
N TRP A 64 -39.71 6.12 5.96
CA TRP A 64 -39.24 4.77 5.61
C TRP A 64 -38.41 4.71 4.35
N ALA A 65 -38.81 5.47 3.30
CA ALA A 65 -38.09 5.43 2.03
C ALA A 65 -36.67 6.02 2.14
N GLN A 66 -36.54 7.11 2.86
CA GLN A 66 -35.23 7.74 3.10
C GLN A 66 -34.31 6.82 3.92
N GLU A 67 -34.84 6.18 4.97
CA GLU A 67 -34.03 5.27 5.79
C GLU A 67 -33.63 4.00 5.03
N VAL A 68 -34.55 3.43 4.22
CA VAL A 68 -34.25 2.30 3.34
C VAL A 68 -33.16 2.68 2.33
N ASP A 69 -33.26 3.84 1.70
CA ASP A 69 -32.23 4.31 0.78
C ASP A 69 -30.87 4.48 1.47
N ALA A 70 -30.84 5.11 2.63
CA ALA A 70 -29.60 5.33 3.41
C ALA A 70 -28.93 3.99 3.81
N ARG A 71 -29.71 3.01 4.28
CA ARG A 71 -29.20 1.68 4.66
C ARG A 71 -28.72 0.88 3.46
N LEU A 72 -29.48 0.84 2.36
CA LEU A 72 -29.09 0.15 1.14
C LEU A 72 -27.88 0.81 0.46
N THR A 73 -27.82 2.15 0.44
CA THR A 73 -26.64 2.89 -0.04
C THR A 73 -25.40 2.52 0.78
N LYS A 74 -25.51 2.49 2.09
CA LYS A 74 -24.41 2.10 2.98
C LYS A 74 -23.98 0.64 2.75
N GLU A 75 -24.93 -0.25 2.59
CA GLU A 75 -24.67 -1.68 2.32
C GLU A 75 -24.03 -1.91 0.95
N ALA A 76 -24.47 -1.16 -0.07
CA ALA A 76 -23.92 -1.23 -1.42
C ALA A 76 -22.51 -0.61 -1.55
N GLN A 77 -22.04 0.10 -0.51
CA GLN A 77 -20.69 0.67 -0.55
C GLN A 77 -19.64 -0.42 -0.55
N SER A 78 -18.69 -0.33 -1.49
CA SER A 78 -17.52 -1.19 -1.50
C SER A 78 -16.72 -1.04 -0.20
N ALA A 79 -16.22 -2.15 0.35
CA ALA A 79 -15.27 -2.13 1.47
C ALA A 79 -13.94 -1.43 1.10
N LEU A 80 -13.54 -1.52 -0.18
CA LEU A 80 -12.39 -0.81 -0.73
C LEU A 80 -12.87 0.51 -1.34
N ARG A 81 -12.98 1.53 -0.51
CA ARG A 81 -13.43 2.87 -0.91
C ARG A 81 -12.24 3.75 -1.28
N PRO A 82 -12.33 4.55 -2.37
CA PRO A 82 -11.35 5.60 -2.61
C PRO A 82 -11.38 6.61 -1.45
N VAL A 83 -10.20 7.11 -1.06
CA VAL A 83 -10.06 8.13 -0.01
C VAL A 83 -9.17 9.26 -0.49
N ILE A 84 -9.27 10.44 0.13
CA ILE A 84 -8.32 11.53 -0.04
C ILE A 84 -7.28 11.41 1.08
N ASN A 85 -6.08 10.99 0.71
CA ASN A 85 -4.96 10.81 1.65
C ASN A 85 -4.27 12.15 1.95
N LEU A 86 -4.52 12.72 3.11
CA LEU A 86 -3.87 13.93 3.63
C LEU A 86 -3.16 13.67 4.97
N THR A 87 -2.74 12.42 5.19
CA THR A 87 -2.01 12.01 6.39
C THR A 87 -0.60 12.57 6.46
N GLY A 88 -0.04 12.95 5.30
CA GLY A 88 1.36 13.34 5.15
C GLY A 88 2.30 12.16 4.88
N THR A 89 1.80 10.97 4.65
CA THR A 89 2.58 9.80 4.21
C THR A 89 2.20 9.43 2.79
N VAL A 90 3.14 9.50 1.84
CA VAL A 90 2.87 9.23 0.42
C VAL A 90 2.60 7.73 0.21
N LEU A 91 3.55 6.87 0.54
CA LEU A 91 3.43 5.41 0.46
C LEU A 91 2.80 4.85 1.74
N HIS A 92 1.55 5.24 2.00
CA HIS A 92 0.85 4.85 3.24
C HIS A 92 0.42 3.39 3.19
N THR A 93 0.95 2.55 4.08
CA THR A 93 0.74 1.09 4.09
C THR A 93 -0.74 0.70 4.13
N ASN A 94 -1.53 1.36 4.98
CA ASN A 94 -2.95 1.02 5.17
C ASN A 94 -3.88 1.65 4.11
N LEU A 95 -3.35 2.51 3.22
CA LEU A 95 -4.11 3.17 2.15
C LEU A 95 -3.71 2.68 0.75
N GLY A 96 -3.07 1.52 0.66
CA GLY A 96 -2.76 0.84 -0.61
C GLY A 96 -1.39 1.15 -1.19
N ARG A 97 -0.54 1.94 -0.51
CA ARG A 97 0.83 2.30 -0.95
C ARG A 97 0.86 3.07 -2.27
N ALA A 98 1.61 2.57 -3.29
CA ALA A 98 1.78 3.27 -4.56
C ALA A 98 0.49 3.32 -5.39
N LEU A 99 0.14 4.51 -5.87
CA LEU A 99 -0.89 4.68 -6.90
C LEU A 99 -0.34 4.23 -8.25
N GLN A 100 -1.19 3.60 -9.05
CA GLN A 100 -0.80 3.12 -10.36
C GLN A 100 -0.77 4.25 -11.39
N ALA A 101 0.20 4.19 -12.31
CA ALA A 101 0.21 5.06 -13.47
C ALA A 101 -0.97 4.77 -14.40
N GLU A 102 -1.46 5.77 -15.13
CA GLU A 102 -2.61 5.60 -16.04
C GLU A 102 -2.38 4.46 -17.05
N ALA A 103 -1.18 4.39 -17.61
CA ALA A 103 -0.81 3.29 -18.51
C ALA A 103 -0.95 1.89 -17.86
N ALA A 104 -0.70 1.78 -16.56
CA ALA A 104 -0.89 0.53 -15.83
C ALA A 104 -2.38 0.23 -15.61
N VAL A 105 -3.19 1.25 -15.29
CA VAL A 105 -4.65 1.10 -15.15
C VAL A 105 -5.28 0.63 -16.46
N GLU A 106 -4.90 1.23 -17.59
CA GLU A 106 -5.37 0.85 -18.93
C GLU A 106 -4.96 -0.59 -19.28
N ALA A 107 -3.69 -0.96 -19.02
CA ALA A 107 -3.19 -2.32 -19.28
C ALA A 107 -3.95 -3.37 -18.46
N VAL A 108 -4.24 -3.10 -17.19
CA VAL A 108 -5.06 -3.98 -16.34
C VAL A 108 -6.48 -4.10 -16.89
N ALA A 109 -7.12 -2.98 -17.24
CA ALA A 109 -8.48 -3.00 -17.79
C ALA A 109 -8.55 -3.82 -19.08
N GLN A 110 -7.56 -3.71 -19.96
CA GLN A 110 -7.46 -4.51 -21.19
C GLN A 110 -7.26 -6.00 -20.89
N ALA A 111 -6.34 -6.33 -19.96
CA ALA A 111 -6.09 -7.71 -19.55
C ALA A 111 -7.31 -8.38 -18.89
N MET A 112 -8.17 -7.60 -18.23
CA MET A 112 -9.42 -8.10 -17.64
C MET A 112 -10.50 -8.36 -18.68
N ARG A 113 -10.58 -7.54 -19.72
CA ARG A 113 -11.64 -7.60 -20.74
C ARG A 113 -11.42 -8.68 -21.80
N SER A 114 -10.19 -9.19 -21.94
CA SER A 114 -9.84 -10.12 -23.02
C SER A 114 -8.99 -11.29 -22.54
N PRO A 115 -8.99 -12.43 -23.24
CA PRO A 115 -7.92 -13.42 -23.14
C PRO A 115 -6.58 -12.78 -23.50
N VAL A 116 -5.51 -13.15 -22.80
CA VAL A 116 -4.16 -12.62 -23.01
C VAL A 116 -3.14 -13.75 -23.11
N THR A 117 -2.01 -13.49 -23.76
CA THR A 117 -0.89 -14.42 -23.96
C THR A 117 -0.08 -14.64 -22.69
N LEU A 118 -0.74 -15.02 -21.59
CA LEU A 118 -0.13 -15.12 -20.27
C LEU A 118 0.95 -16.22 -20.19
N GLU A 119 0.62 -17.39 -20.66
CA GLU A 119 1.51 -18.57 -20.72
C GLU A 119 1.53 -19.19 -22.14
N TYR A 120 1.13 -18.42 -23.15
CA TYR A 120 1.13 -18.83 -24.53
C TYR A 120 2.19 -18.07 -25.32
N ASP A 121 3.12 -18.76 -25.92
CA ASP A 121 4.14 -18.19 -26.79
C ASP A 121 3.57 -18.11 -28.23
N LEU A 122 3.53 -16.89 -28.77
CA LEU A 122 2.98 -16.65 -30.12
C LEU A 122 3.92 -17.12 -31.23
N ASP A 123 5.23 -17.15 -30.97
CA ASP A 123 6.21 -17.53 -31.98
C ASP A 123 6.27 -19.05 -32.16
N ASP A 124 6.24 -19.78 -31.04
CA ASP A 124 6.34 -21.26 -31.05
C ASP A 124 4.98 -21.95 -30.97
N ALA A 125 3.87 -21.19 -30.83
CA ALA A 125 2.52 -21.69 -30.59
C ALA A 125 2.43 -22.68 -29.40
N GLY A 126 3.31 -22.51 -28.42
CA GLY A 126 3.53 -23.39 -27.28
C GLY A 126 3.30 -22.76 -25.94
N ARG A 127 3.68 -23.47 -24.88
CA ARG A 127 3.60 -22.99 -23.52
C ARG A 127 4.86 -22.20 -23.16
N GLY A 128 4.69 -20.89 -22.81
CA GLY A 128 5.72 -20.02 -22.28
C GLY A 128 5.66 -19.83 -20.78
N HIS A 129 6.65 -19.14 -20.23
CA HIS A 129 6.64 -18.65 -18.86
C HIS A 129 5.91 -17.31 -18.79
N ARG A 130 4.98 -17.16 -17.81
CA ARG A 130 4.13 -15.95 -17.68
C ARG A 130 4.88 -14.65 -17.43
N ASP A 131 6.06 -14.71 -16.83
CA ASP A 131 6.90 -13.57 -16.47
C ASP A 131 8.05 -13.30 -17.47
N ARG A 132 8.10 -14.02 -18.59
CA ARG A 132 9.20 -13.92 -19.58
C ARG A 132 9.37 -12.50 -20.16
N ALA A 133 8.27 -11.86 -20.57
CA ALA A 133 8.35 -10.50 -21.12
C ALA A 133 8.82 -9.48 -20.08
N LEU A 134 8.37 -9.63 -18.83
CA LEU A 134 8.80 -8.78 -17.72
C LEU A 134 10.26 -9.05 -17.35
N ALA A 135 10.70 -10.30 -17.37
CA ALA A 135 12.09 -10.67 -17.13
C ALA A 135 13.03 -9.95 -18.11
N GLN A 136 12.68 -9.93 -19.39
CA GLN A 136 13.46 -9.20 -20.41
C GLN A 136 13.53 -7.68 -20.13
N LEU A 137 12.43 -7.05 -19.73
CA LEU A 137 12.41 -5.64 -19.33
C LEU A 137 13.27 -5.38 -18.10
N LEU A 138 13.15 -6.22 -17.08
CA LEU A 138 13.93 -6.11 -15.85
C LEU A 138 15.42 -6.29 -16.13
N CYS A 139 15.81 -7.27 -16.95
CA CYS A 139 17.21 -7.45 -17.38
C CYS A 139 17.74 -6.21 -18.08
N ARG A 140 16.95 -5.59 -18.97
CA ARG A 140 17.34 -4.36 -19.66
C ARG A 140 17.50 -3.17 -18.69
N ILE A 141 16.64 -3.06 -17.68
CA ILE A 141 16.69 -1.95 -16.71
C ILE A 141 17.79 -2.17 -15.68
N THR A 142 17.95 -3.40 -15.18
CA THR A 142 18.82 -3.68 -14.03
C THR A 142 20.21 -4.20 -14.41
N GLY A 143 20.40 -4.68 -15.64
CA GLY A 143 21.63 -5.36 -16.06
C GLY A 143 21.74 -6.81 -15.54
N ALA A 144 20.69 -7.36 -14.93
CA ALA A 144 20.66 -8.73 -14.46
C ALA A 144 20.59 -9.72 -15.65
N GLU A 145 21.01 -10.95 -15.40
CA GLU A 145 20.98 -12.02 -16.42
C GLU A 145 19.56 -12.58 -16.64
N ASP A 146 18.73 -12.62 -15.57
CA ASP A 146 17.35 -13.08 -15.61
C ASP A 146 16.54 -12.53 -14.42
N ALA A 147 15.21 -12.74 -14.43
CA ALA A 147 14.31 -12.30 -13.39
C ALA A 147 13.16 -13.29 -13.12
N CYS A 148 12.61 -13.21 -11.91
CA CYS A 148 11.46 -13.99 -11.46
C CYS A 148 10.48 -13.06 -10.72
N ILE A 149 9.19 -13.13 -11.06
CA ILE A 149 8.15 -12.31 -10.43
C ILE A 149 7.22 -13.19 -9.61
N VAL A 150 6.91 -12.76 -8.38
CA VAL A 150 5.96 -13.38 -7.46
C VAL A 150 4.98 -12.33 -6.92
N ASN A 151 4.00 -12.73 -6.12
CA ASN A 151 2.89 -11.89 -5.70
C ASN A 151 3.25 -10.77 -4.71
N ASN A 152 4.35 -10.87 -3.95
CA ASN A 152 4.88 -9.81 -3.08
C ASN A 152 6.34 -10.11 -2.68
N ASN A 153 7.02 -9.13 -2.05
CA ASN A 153 8.43 -9.30 -1.69
C ASN A 153 8.67 -10.33 -0.57
N ALA A 154 7.75 -10.51 0.36
CA ALA A 154 7.86 -11.57 1.37
C ALA A 154 7.90 -12.98 0.72
N ALA A 155 7.05 -13.17 -0.31
CA ALA A 155 7.07 -14.38 -1.15
C ALA A 155 8.37 -14.51 -1.95
N ALA A 156 8.94 -13.39 -2.42
CA ALA A 156 10.23 -13.38 -3.12
C ALA A 156 11.35 -13.87 -2.20
N VAL A 157 11.44 -13.33 -0.98
CA VAL A 157 12.43 -13.77 0.02
C VAL A 157 12.24 -15.24 0.38
N LEU A 158 11.00 -15.68 0.65
CA LEU A 158 10.69 -17.08 0.94
C LEU A 158 11.13 -18.01 -0.19
N LEU A 159 10.78 -17.68 -1.45
CA LEU A 159 11.13 -18.48 -2.62
C LEU A 159 12.65 -18.51 -2.84
N MET A 160 13.31 -17.35 -2.73
CA MET A 160 14.75 -17.24 -2.87
C MET A 160 15.48 -18.16 -1.88
N LEU A 161 15.13 -18.09 -0.62
CA LEU A 161 15.72 -18.92 0.43
C LEU A 161 15.40 -20.42 0.25
N ALA A 162 14.12 -20.75 0.02
CA ALA A 162 13.71 -22.16 -0.15
C ALA A 162 14.38 -22.84 -1.34
N ALA A 163 14.53 -22.12 -2.48
CA ALA A 163 15.10 -22.68 -3.69
C ALA A 163 16.64 -22.77 -3.66
N THR A 164 17.33 -21.99 -2.81
CA THR A 164 18.79 -21.88 -2.86
C THR A 164 19.49 -22.34 -1.59
N ALA A 165 18.80 -22.37 -0.43
CA ALA A 165 19.41 -22.62 0.86
C ALA A 165 18.65 -23.60 1.78
N SER A 166 17.58 -24.25 1.31
CA SER A 166 16.83 -25.21 2.13
C SER A 166 17.73 -26.33 2.65
N GLY A 167 17.64 -26.64 3.94
CA GLY A 167 18.47 -27.61 4.65
C GLY A 167 19.89 -27.14 4.98
N LYS A 168 20.22 -25.87 4.69
CA LYS A 168 21.56 -25.28 4.91
C LYS A 168 21.49 -24.00 5.72
N GLU A 169 22.65 -23.45 6.03
CA GLU A 169 22.81 -22.20 6.78
C GLU A 169 22.81 -20.99 5.85
N VAL A 170 22.20 -19.90 6.36
CA VAL A 170 22.24 -18.57 5.76
C VAL A 170 22.82 -17.61 6.79
N VAL A 171 23.92 -16.97 6.45
CA VAL A 171 24.65 -16.04 7.34
C VAL A 171 24.10 -14.63 7.14
N VAL A 172 23.65 -14.00 8.23
CA VAL A 172 23.03 -12.66 8.23
C VAL A 172 23.58 -11.83 9.39
N SER A 173 23.78 -10.54 9.17
CA SER A 173 24.12 -9.60 10.25
C SER A 173 22.95 -9.49 11.25
N ARG A 174 23.27 -9.55 12.55
CA ARG A 174 22.27 -9.38 13.63
C ARG A 174 21.55 -8.02 13.53
N GLY A 175 22.23 -6.96 13.12
CA GLY A 175 21.64 -5.64 12.91
C GLY A 175 20.68 -5.56 11.71
N GLU A 176 20.57 -6.62 10.90
CA GLU A 176 19.72 -6.68 9.71
C GLU A 176 18.52 -7.64 9.85
N LEU A 177 18.26 -8.14 11.06
CA LEU A 177 17.11 -9.02 11.35
C LEU A 177 15.83 -8.20 11.49
N VAL A 178 15.32 -7.76 10.37
CA VAL A 178 14.18 -6.82 10.25
C VAL A 178 12.85 -7.49 10.58
N GLU A 179 11.93 -6.71 11.19
CA GLU A 179 10.51 -7.00 11.24
C GLU A 179 9.74 -5.91 10.48
N ILE A 180 8.85 -6.31 9.57
CA ILE A 180 8.03 -5.42 8.75
C ILE A 180 6.55 -5.83 8.85
N GLY A 181 5.66 -4.85 9.04
CA GLY A 181 4.21 -5.07 9.01
C GLY A 181 3.67 -5.99 10.12
N GLY A 182 4.41 -6.15 11.22
CA GLY A 182 3.98 -6.87 12.42
C GLY A 182 4.08 -8.40 12.37
N THR A 183 4.34 -8.99 11.20
CA THR A 183 4.40 -10.47 11.07
C THR A 183 5.54 -10.97 10.19
N PHE A 184 6.12 -10.14 9.34
CA PHE A 184 7.25 -10.51 8.50
C PHE A 184 8.54 -10.31 9.28
N ARG A 185 9.13 -11.41 9.74
CA ARG A 185 10.42 -11.45 10.43
C ARG A 185 11.39 -12.32 9.66
N ILE A 186 12.57 -11.82 9.36
CA ILE A 186 13.58 -12.58 8.61
C ILE A 186 13.88 -13.95 9.23
N PRO A 187 14.07 -14.09 10.56
CA PRO A 187 14.30 -15.40 11.17
C PRO A 187 13.15 -16.39 10.95
N ASP A 188 11.90 -15.91 11.00
CA ASP A 188 10.73 -16.78 10.84
C ASP A 188 10.56 -17.21 9.37
N VAL A 189 10.82 -16.31 8.42
CA VAL A 189 10.81 -16.61 6.98
C VAL A 189 11.90 -17.63 6.64
N MET A 190 13.10 -17.49 7.18
CA MET A 190 14.19 -18.46 7.00
C MET A 190 13.81 -19.85 7.51
N ARG A 191 13.21 -19.91 8.69
CA ARG A 191 12.72 -21.18 9.25
C ARG A 191 11.66 -21.83 8.37
N GLN A 192 10.71 -21.04 7.84
CA GLN A 192 9.69 -21.53 6.91
C GLN A 192 10.26 -21.97 5.56
N ALA A 193 11.37 -21.35 5.13
CA ALA A 193 12.09 -21.76 3.93
C ALA A 193 12.92 -23.03 4.13
N GLY A 194 12.98 -23.58 5.35
CA GLY A 194 13.80 -24.73 5.71
C GLY A 194 15.28 -24.40 5.90
N CYS A 195 15.63 -23.13 6.09
CA CYS A 195 17.01 -22.69 6.32
C CYS A 195 17.32 -22.57 7.81
N THR A 196 18.59 -22.73 8.15
CA THR A 196 19.14 -22.42 9.48
C THR A 196 19.73 -21.00 9.44
N LEU A 197 19.22 -20.12 10.30
CA LEU A 197 19.77 -18.77 10.47
C LEU A 197 21.10 -18.86 11.24
N HIS A 198 22.16 -18.26 10.69
CA HIS A 198 23.43 -18.06 11.35
C HIS A 198 23.69 -16.55 11.51
N GLU A 199 23.45 -16.03 12.71
CA GLU A 199 23.62 -14.61 13.01
C GLU A 199 25.06 -14.25 13.24
N VAL A 200 25.53 -13.12 12.67
CA VAL A 200 26.89 -12.61 12.87
C VAL A 200 26.92 -11.19 13.37
N GLY A 201 28.01 -10.84 14.05
CA GLY A 201 28.21 -9.52 14.64
C GLY A 201 27.29 -9.22 15.82
N THR A 202 27.05 -7.94 16.04
CA THR A 202 26.16 -7.41 17.10
C THR A 202 25.06 -6.54 16.50
N THR A 203 24.15 -6.04 17.34
CA THR A 203 23.04 -5.19 16.90
C THR A 203 23.51 -3.98 16.07
N ASN A 204 24.62 -3.34 16.47
CA ASN A 204 25.11 -2.10 15.89
C ASN A 204 26.44 -2.21 15.13
N ARG A 205 27.12 -3.37 15.22
CA ARG A 205 28.43 -3.55 14.58
C ARG A 205 28.60 -4.95 14.03
N THR A 206 28.90 -5.03 12.72
CA THR A 206 29.26 -6.26 12.02
C THR A 206 30.46 -5.99 11.13
N HIS A 207 31.46 -6.88 11.17
CA HIS A 207 32.71 -6.77 10.44
C HIS A 207 32.87 -7.95 9.46
N ALA A 208 33.72 -7.82 8.44
CA ALA A 208 34.00 -8.90 7.50
C ALA A 208 34.50 -10.18 8.19
N ASN A 209 35.27 -10.03 9.27
CA ASN A 209 35.79 -11.16 10.03
C ASN A 209 34.67 -11.98 10.72
N ASP A 210 33.54 -11.35 11.08
CA ASP A 210 32.41 -12.05 11.68
C ASP A 210 31.80 -13.04 10.67
N TYR A 211 31.69 -12.64 9.41
CA TYR A 211 31.26 -13.52 8.33
C TYR A 211 32.26 -14.62 8.02
N ARG A 212 33.60 -14.30 7.96
CA ARG A 212 34.64 -15.31 7.72
C ARG A 212 34.62 -16.44 8.73
N GLN A 213 34.45 -16.10 10.01
CA GLN A 213 34.40 -17.09 11.09
C GLN A 213 33.13 -17.94 11.10
N ALA A 214 32.02 -17.40 10.53
CA ALA A 214 30.73 -18.09 10.49
C ALA A 214 30.60 -19.07 9.32
N VAL A 215 31.30 -18.83 8.20
CA VAL A 215 31.18 -19.66 7.00
C VAL A 215 31.79 -21.04 7.24
N ASN A 216 31.04 -22.08 6.92
CA ASN A 216 31.42 -23.47 7.02
C ASN A 216 30.81 -24.29 5.84
N GLU A 217 31.04 -25.60 5.83
CA GLU A 217 30.54 -26.52 4.75
C GLU A 217 29.01 -26.57 4.60
N ASN A 218 28.28 -26.16 5.62
CA ASN A 218 26.82 -26.10 5.59
C ASN A 218 26.30 -24.74 5.13
N THR A 219 27.15 -23.72 4.97
CA THR A 219 26.75 -22.39 4.56
C THR A 219 26.37 -22.37 3.07
N ALA A 220 25.13 -21.98 2.77
CA ALA A 220 24.65 -21.84 1.38
C ALA A 220 24.73 -20.39 0.87
N LEU A 221 24.48 -19.41 1.72
CA LEU A 221 24.34 -18.00 1.34
C LEU A 221 24.92 -17.06 2.39
N LEU A 222 25.48 -15.94 1.93
CA LEU A 222 25.59 -14.72 2.70
C LEU A 222 24.42 -13.81 2.30
N MET A 223 23.58 -13.43 3.27
CA MET A 223 22.42 -12.61 3.00
C MET A 223 22.57 -11.24 3.63
N LYS A 224 22.29 -10.21 2.83
CA LYS A 224 22.12 -8.85 3.29
C LYS A 224 20.66 -8.45 3.26
N VAL A 225 20.19 -7.80 4.32
CA VAL A 225 18.84 -7.24 4.39
C VAL A 225 18.93 -5.75 4.60
N HIS A 226 18.42 -5.01 3.64
CA HIS A 226 18.40 -3.55 3.72
C HIS A 226 17.40 -3.08 4.78
N THR A 227 17.85 -2.25 5.73
CA THR A 227 17.03 -1.75 6.84
C THR A 227 16.17 -0.58 6.40
N SER A 228 15.27 -0.81 5.43
CA SER A 228 14.45 0.23 4.80
C SER A 228 13.43 0.91 5.74
N ASN A 229 13.10 0.31 6.89
CA ASN A 229 12.07 0.78 7.81
C ASN A 229 12.59 1.23 9.19
N TYR A 230 13.91 1.17 9.43
CA TYR A 230 14.55 1.72 10.63
C TYR A 230 16.01 2.11 10.35
N SER A 231 16.62 2.87 11.27
CA SER A 231 18.03 3.22 11.22
C SER A 231 18.69 2.98 12.58
N ILE A 232 19.94 2.48 12.56
CA ILE A 232 20.77 2.33 13.76
C ILE A 232 21.76 3.49 13.75
N GLN A 233 21.76 4.32 14.80
CA GLN A 233 22.58 5.52 14.90
C GLN A 233 23.59 5.41 16.04
N GLY A 234 24.65 6.19 15.97
CA GLY A 234 25.72 6.24 16.97
C GLY A 234 26.97 5.47 16.55
N PHE A 235 27.56 4.70 17.43
CA PHE A 235 28.76 3.91 17.17
C PHE A 235 28.44 2.64 16.39
N THR A 236 28.30 2.75 15.07
CA THR A 236 27.85 1.69 14.17
C THR A 236 28.93 1.25 13.18
N LYS A 237 28.85 0.01 12.70
CA LYS A 237 29.58 -0.51 11.54
C LYS A 237 28.71 -1.56 10.85
N ALA A 238 28.50 -1.39 9.56
CA ALA A 238 27.89 -2.38 8.69
C ALA A 238 28.83 -2.67 7.52
N ILE A 239 28.70 -3.85 6.93
CA ILE A 239 29.39 -4.21 5.69
C ILE A 239 28.49 -3.80 4.52
N ASP A 240 29.04 -3.10 3.54
CA ASP A 240 28.33 -2.82 2.30
C ASP A 240 28.29 -4.04 1.36
N GLU A 241 27.48 -3.94 0.33
CA GLU A 241 27.27 -5.05 -0.61
C GLU A 241 28.54 -5.39 -1.40
N ALA A 242 29.33 -4.41 -1.77
CA ALA A 242 30.57 -4.64 -2.52
C ALA A 242 31.61 -5.39 -1.67
N GLU A 243 31.76 -5.01 -0.39
CA GLU A 243 32.62 -5.69 0.58
C GLU A 243 32.12 -7.11 0.83
N LEU A 244 30.79 -7.29 0.98
CA LEU A 244 30.20 -8.62 1.18
C LEU A 244 30.34 -9.54 -0.04
N VAL A 245 30.21 -8.99 -1.25
CA VAL A 245 30.43 -9.74 -2.51
C VAL A 245 31.91 -10.14 -2.66
N ALA A 246 32.84 -9.25 -2.32
CA ALA A 246 34.25 -9.58 -2.36
C ALA A 246 34.56 -10.75 -1.39
N LEU A 247 33.99 -10.70 -0.20
CA LEU A 247 34.09 -11.76 0.80
C LEU A 247 33.43 -13.09 0.33
N GLY A 248 32.23 -13.00 -0.28
CA GLY A 248 31.55 -14.16 -0.85
C GLY A 248 32.38 -14.87 -1.93
N LYS A 249 33.09 -14.09 -2.76
CA LYS A 249 34.04 -14.63 -3.76
C LYS A 249 35.24 -15.29 -3.10
N GLU A 250 35.79 -14.71 -2.03
CA GLU A 250 36.90 -15.28 -1.25
C GLU A 250 36.51 -16.63 -0.63
N LEU A 251 35.27 -16.76 -0.16
CA LEU A 251 34.77 -17.92 0.55
C LEU A 251 34.00 -18.93 -0.33
N ASP A 252 33.85 -18.63 -1.62
CA ASP A 252 33.03 -19.41 -2.58
C ASP A 252 31.56 -19.58 -2.15
N VAL A 253 30.98 -18.52 -1.54
CA VAL A 253 29.60 -18.49 -1.09
C VAL A 253 28.84 -17.35 -1.78
N PRO A 254 27.71 -17.59 -2.47
CA PRO A 254 26.96 -16.56 -3.16
C PRO A 254 26.33 -15.56 -2.15
N VAL A 255 26.25 -14.29 -2.61
CA VAL A 255 25.62 -13.20 -1.84
C VAL A 255 24.26 -12.90 -2.41
N VAL A 256 23.26 -12.78 -1.56
CA VAL A 256 21.90 -12.37 -1.91
C VAL A 256 21.47 -11.17 -1.06
N THR A 257 20.64 -10.29 -1.64
CA THR A 257 20.18 -9.08 -0.94
C THR A 257 18.65 -8.96 -1.01
N ASP A 258 18.02 -8.78 0.15
CA ASP A 258 16.65 -8.27 0.23
C ASP A 258 16.69 -6.74 0.36
N LEU A 259 16.34 -6.06 -0.72
CA LEU A 259 16.38 -4.62 -0.79
C LEU A 259 15.13 -3.93 -0.22
N GLY A 260 13.97 -4.59 -0.31
CA GLY A 260 12.70 -4.14 0.24
C GLY A 260 12.07 -2.94 -0.49
N SER A 261 12.74 -1.80 -0.58
CA SER A 261 12.18 -0.53 -1.10
C SER A 261 12.00 -0.48 -2.62
N GLY A 262 12.97 -0.98 -3.40
CA GLY A 262 12.84 -1.21 -4.85
C GLY A 262 12.84 0.03 -5.73
N SER A 263 13.73 1.00 -5.50
CA SER A 263 13.92 2.09 -6.47
C SER A 263 14.70 1.62 -7.70
N LEU A 264 14.21 1.95 -8.90
CA LEU A 264 14.90 1.70 -10.18
C LEU A 264 15.52 2.96 -10.80
N VAL A 265 15.47 4.07 -10.08
CA VAL A 265 16.14 5.32 -10.45
C VAL A 265 16.87 5.89 -9.25
N ASP A 266 17.94 6.63 -9.51
CA ASP A 266 18.64 7.38 -8.48
C ASP A 266 17.76 8.56 -8.02
N LEU A 267 17.14 8.39 -6.84
CA LEU A 267 16.25 9.38 -6.26
C LEU A 267 16.96 10.72 -5.96
N SER A 268 18.28 10.72 -5.78
CA SER A 268 19.05 11.94 -5.53
C SER A 268 19.01 12.92 -6.71
N GLN A 269 18.80 12.45 -7.94
CA GLN A 269 18.58 13.30 -9.12
C GLN A 269 17.32 14.15 -9.02
N TYR A 270 16.38 13.77 -8.16
CA TYR A 270 15.13 14.47 -7.89
C TYR A 270 15.16 15.23 -6.55
N GLY A 271 16.34 15.37 -5.93
CA GLY A 271 16.47 16.03 -4.62
C GLY A 271 15.94 15.20 -3.43
N LEU A 272 15.74 13.89 -3.63
CA LEU A 272 15.30 12.94 -2.62
C LEU A 272 16.49 12.19 -2.01
N PRO A 273 16.35 11.56 -0.84
CA PRO A 273 17.40 10.71 -0.26
C PRO A 273 17.78 9.59 -1.23
N LYS A 274 19.09 9.28 -1.28
CA LYS A 274 19.58 8.16 -2.08
C LYS A 274 19.17 6.83 -1.45
N GLU A 275 18.61 5.93 -2.26
CA GLU A 275 18.34 4.55 -1.93
C GLU A 275 19.19 3.62 -2.79
N PRO A 276 19.65 2.47 -2.27
CA PRO A 276 20.32 1.47 -3.06
C PRO A 276 19.43 0.99 -4.21
N MET A 277 20.00 0.81 -5.38
CA MET A 277 19.26 0.34 -6.55
C MET A 277 19.65 -1.09 -6.93
N PRO A 278 18.71 -1.93 -7.42
CA PRO A 278 19.03 -3.26 -7.94
C PRO A 278 20.18 -3.26 -8.95
N GLN A 279 20.27 -2.24 -9.82
CA GLN A 279 21.33 -2.09 -10.82
C GLN A 279 22.72 -1.97 -10.18
N GLU A 280 22.84 -1.20 -9.10
CA GLU A 280 24.10 -1.03 -8.38
C GLU A 280 24.55 -2.34 -7.74
N LEU A 281 23.61 -3.08 -7.14
CA LEU A 281 23.86 -4.36 -6.49
C LEU A 281 24.25 -5.47 -7.49
N ILE A 282 23.55 -5.54 -8.62
CA ILE A 282 23.88 -6.47 -9.70
C ILE A 282 25.27 -6.17 -10.28
N ALA A 283 25.58 -4.87 -10.51
CA ALA A 283 26.89 -4.44 -10.99
C ALA A 283 28.01 -4.75 -9.98
N ALA A 284 27.74 -4.67 -8.67
CA ALA A 284 28.66 -5.08 -7.62
C ALA A 284 28.88 -6.60 -7.56
N GLY A 285 27.99 -7.40 -8.16
CA GLY A 285 28.12 -8.87 -8.26
C GLY A 285 27.24 -9.64 -7.28
N VAL A 286 26.21 -9.01 -6.70
CA VAL A 286 25.20 -9.71 -5.92
C VAL A 286 24.49 -10.75 -6.79
N SER A 287 24.33 -11.97 -6.29
CA SER A 287 23.83 -13.09 -7.06
C SER A 287 22.31 -13.05 -7.28
N LEU A 288 21.56 -12.63 -6.27
CA LEU A 288 20.12 -12.37 -6.36
C LEU A 288 19.77 -11.13 -5.54
N VAL A 289 18.89 -10.28 -6.08
CA VAL A 289 18.33 -9.12 -5.40
C VAL A 289 16.82 -9.21 -5.44
N SER A 290 16.15 -9.13 -4.28
CA SER A 290 14.70 -9.06 -4.18
C SER A 290 14.22 -7.67 -3.77
N PHE A 291 13.06 -7.24 -4.29
CA PHE A 291 12.46 -5.95 -3.98
C PHE A 291 10.95 -5.90 -4.29
N SER A 292 10.27 -4.88 -3.70
CA SER A 292 8.82 -4.68 -3.83
C SER A 292 8.48 -3.82 -5.04
N GLY A 293 7.38 -4.18 -5.73
CA GLY A 293 6.84 -3.37 -6.84
C GLY A 293 6.02 -2.16 -6.40
N ASP A 294 5.37 -2.23 -5.23
CA ASP A 294 4.38 -1.26 -4.75
C ASP A 294 4.91 -0.20 -3.77
N LYS A 295 6.24 -0.04 -3.73
CA LYS A 295 6.90 1.00 -2.95
C LYS A 295 7.52 2.06 -3.87
N LEU A 296 8.82 2.30 -3.79
CA LEU A 296 9.52 3.34 -4.58
C LEU A 296 9.49 3.08 -6.09
N LEU A 297 9.38 1.82 -6.52
CA LEU A 297 9.13 1.49 -7.92
C LEU A 297 7.81 2.10 -8.44
N GLY A 298 6.80 2.27 -7.58
CA GLY A 298 5.54 2.91 -7.97
C GLY A 298 4.61 2.05 -8.82
N GLY A 299 4.79 0.72 -8.80
CA GLY A 299 3.97 -0.26 -9.52
C GLY A 299 2.98 -1.00 -8.62
N PRO A 300 2.42 -2.11 -9.11
CA PRO A 300 1.53 -2.97 -8.33
C PRO A 300 2.28 -3.74 -7.26
N GLN A 301 1.54 -4.29 -6.27
CA GLN A 301 2.13 -5.23 -5.33
C GLN A 301 2.69 -6.44 -6.10
N ALA A 302 4.00 -6.59 -6.03
CA ALA A 302 4.75 -7.70 -6.60
C ALA A 302 6.05 -7.89 -5.83
N GLY A 303 6.55 -9.11 -5.80
CA GLY A 303 7.92 -9.43 -5.43
C GLY A 303 8.73 -9.67 -6.70
N ILE A 304 9.79 -8.93 -6.84
CA ILE A 304 10.67 -9.00 -8.02
C ILE A 304 12.01 -9.53 -7.55
N ILE A 305 12.53 -10.54 -8.23
CA ILE A 305 13.85 -11.10 -7.98
C ILE A 305 14.64 -11.01 -9.28
N VAL A 306 15.79 -10.37 -9.25
CA VAL A 306 16.71 -10.24 -10.41
C VAL A 306 18.07 -10.81 -10.03
N GLY A 307 18.81 -11.34 -10.99
CA GLY A 307 20.17 -11.81 -10.75
C GLY A 307 20.69 -12.84 -11.74
N LYS A 308 21.50 -13.79 -11.27
CA LYS A 308 22.15 -14.80 -12.07
C LYS A 308 21.14 -15.81 -12.64
N LYS A 309 21.24 -16.07 -13.94
CA LYS A 309 20.32 -16.93 -14.69
C LYS A 309 20.18 -18.34 -14.08
N GLU A 310 21.27 -18.94 -13.65
CA GLU A 310 21.26 -20.26 -13.03
C GLU A 310 20.48 -20.31 -11.72
N MET A 311 20.58 -19.25 -10.90
CA MET A 311 19.83 -19.16 -9.66
C MET A 311 18.35 -18.86 -9.92
N ILE A 312 18.04 -17.95 -10.85
CA ILE A 312 16.66 -17.68 -11.28
C ILE A 312 16.01 -18.96 -11.83
N ALA A 313 16.72 -19.78 -12.59
CA ALA A 313 16.21 -21.06 -13.08
C ALA A 313 15.79 -22.02 -11.93
N ARG A 314 16.54 -22.04 -10.82
CA ARG A 314 16.15 -22.79 -9.60
C ARG A 314 14.84 -22.26 -9.02
N LEU A 315 14.68 -20.94 -8.95
CA LEU A 315 13.44 -20.30 -8.46
C LEU A 315 12.25 -20.66 -9.36
N GLN A 316 12.41 -20.57 -10.68
CA GLN A 316 11.37 -20.86 -11.66
C GLN A 316 10.91 -22.33 -11.63
N SER A 317 11.82 -23.27 -11.35
CA SER A 317 11.51 -24.70 -11.26
C SER A 317 11.01 -25.14 -9.88
N HIS A 318 11.12 -24.29 -8.84
CA HIS A 318 10.74 -24.64 -7.48
C HIS A 318 9.21 -24.77 -7.33
N PRO A 319 8.66 -25.78 -6.63
CA PRO A 319 7.21 -25.96 -6.46
C PRO A 319 6.48 -24.73 -5.87
N LEU A 320 7.11 -24.00 -4.95
CA LEU A 320 6.55 -22.78 -4.37
C LEU A 320 6.30 -21.68 -5.42
N LYS A 321 7.04 -21.64 -6.54
CA LYS A 321 6.82 -20.65 -7.60
C LYS A 321 5.38 -20.68 -8.10
N ARG A 322 4.77 -21.87 -8.22
CA ARG A 322 3.37 -22.02 -8.63
C ARG A 322 2.39 -21.45 -7.60
N ALA A 323 2.66 -21.65 -6.32
CA ALA A 323 1.83 -21.14 -5.22
C ALA A 323 1.94 -19.61 -5.05
N LEU A 324 3.13 -19.06 -5.34
CA LEU A 324 3.48 -17.66 -5.11
C LEU A 324 3.39 -16.79 -6.37
N ARG A 325 2.96 -17.32 -7.50
CA ARG A 325 2.95 -16.63 -8.79
C ARG A 325 2.01 -15.43 -8.79
N ALA A 326 2.40 -14.37 -9.48
CA ALA A 326 1.55 -13.22 -9.75
C ALA A 326 0.44 -13.55 -10.77
N ASP A 327 -0.71 -12.91 -10.65
CA ASP A 327 -1.82 -13.00 -11.61
C ASP A 327 -1.60 -12.09 -12.83
N LYS A 328 -2.49 -12.21 -13.83
CA LYS A 328 -2.36 -11.47 -15.10
C LYS A 328 -2.52 -9.96 -14.94
N MET A 329 -3.29 -9.50 -13.97
CA MET A 329 -3.53 -8.08 -13.74
C MET A 329 -2.29 -7.43 -13.13
N THR A 330 -1.69 -8.07 -12.13
CA THR A 330 -0.41 -7.67 -11.56
C THR A 330 0.70 -7.61 -12.60
N LEU A 331 0.80 -8.63 -13.47
CA LEU A 331 1.83 -8.67 -14.53
C LEU A 331 1.61 -7.56 -15.56
N ALA A 332 0.36 -7.31 -15.99
CA ALA A 332 0.04 -6.24 -16.94
C ALA A 332 0.37 -4.84 -16.35
N ALA A 333 -0.01 -4.61 -15.09
CA ALA A 333 0.31 -3.35 -14.41
C ALA A 333 1.82 -3.16 -14.26
N LEU A 334 2.53 -4.21 -13.85
CA LEU A 334 3.98 -4.15 -13.65
C LEU A 334 4.72 -3.92 -14.98
N GLU A 335 4.30 -4.59 -16.05
CA GLU A 335 4.88 -4.38 -17.39
C GLU A 335 4.73 -2.94 -17.85
N ALA A 336 3.50 -2.40 -17.77
CA ALA A 336 3.23 -1.00 -18.15
C ALA A 336 4.03 -0.02 -17.29
N THR A 337 4.17 -0.27 -16.00
CA THR A 337 4.98 0.56 -15.11
C THR A 337 6.47 0.49 -15.48
N LEU A 338 7.02 -0.71 -15.71
CA LEU A 338 8.44 -0.88 -16.09
C LEU A 338 8.77 -0.22 -17.42
N ARG A 339 7.81 -0.17 -18.37
CA ARG A 339 8.00 0.54 -19.64
C ARG A 339 8.18 2.06 -19.46
N LEU A 340 7.63 2.67 -18.39
CA LEU A 340 7.86 4.08 -18.08
C LEU A 340 9.33 4.36 -17.75
N TYR A 341 10.02 3.42 -17.14
CA TYR A 341 11.45 3.54 -16.81
C TYR A 341 12.38 3.53 -18.03
N LEU A 342 11.87 3.15 -19.20
CA LEU A 342 12.61 3.29 -20.47
C LEU A 342 12.60 4.73 -21.00
N HIS A 343 11.83 5.64 -20.37
CA HIS A 343 11.67 7.05 -20.72
C HIS A 343 11.88 7.93 -19.46
N PRO A 344 13.09 7.98 -18.92
CA PRO A 344 13.38 8.61 -17.63
C PRO A 344 13.04 10.11 -17.59
N GLU A 345 13.07 10.81 -18.74
CA GLU A 345 12.73 12.22 -18.87
C GLU A 345 11.26 12.55 -18.53
N ALA A 346 10.35 11.61 -18.71
CA ALA A 346 8.93 11.78 -18.41
C ALA A 346 8.49 11.07 -17.11
N LEU A 347 9.42 10.43 -16.42
CA LEU A 347 9.10 9.53 -15.31
C LEU A 347 8.47 10.26 -14.12
N SER A 348 9.02 11.43 -13.74
CA SER A 348 8.49 12.24 -12.64
C SER A 348 7.08 12.79 -12.88
N GLU A 349 6.65 12.86 -14.14
CA GLU A 349 5.31 13.28 -14.50
C GLU A 349 4.34 12.09 -14.54
N LYS A 350 4.76 10.98 -15.17
CA LYS A 350 3.90 9.83 -15.46
C LYS A 350 3.78 8.83 -14.31
N LEU A 351 4.77 8.76 -13.42
CA LEU A 351 4.75 7.84 -12.27
C LEU A 351 4.21 8.56 -11.03
N PRO A 352 2.99 8.24 -10.55
CA PRO A 352 2.35 8.97 -9.44
C PRO A 352 3.22 9.05 -8.18
N THR A 353 3.89 7.96 -7.81
CA THR A 353 4.79 7.95 -6.65
C THR A 353 5.86 9.01 -6.77
N LEU A 354 6.59 9.05 -7.88
CA LEU A 354 7.65 10.03 -8.09
C LEU A 354 7.10 11.45 -8.21
N ARG A 355 6.00 11.63 -8.93
CA ARG A 355 5.29 12.92 -9.07
C ARG A 355 4.92 13.51 -7.70
N LEU A 356 4.34 12.71 -6.80
CA LEU A 356 3.97 13.17 -5.47
C LEU A 356 5.19 13.45 -4.57
N LEU A 357 6.24 12.64 -4.67
CA LEU A 357 7.46 12.83 -3.88
C LEU A 357 8.23 14.09 -4.31
N THR A 358 8.20 14.45 -5.58
CA THR A 358 8.97 15.58 -6.14
C THR A 358 8.23 16.92 -6.12
N ARG A 359 6.96 16.96 -5.64
CA ARG A 359 6.22 18.23 -5.50
C ARG A 359 6.96 19.18 -4.56
N SER A 360 7.23 20.40 -5.01
CA SER A 360 7.90 21.40 -4.17
C SER A 360 6.99 21.95 -3.07
N ALA A 361 7.58 22.31 -1.94
CA ALA A 361 6.87 22.88 -0.81
C ALA A 361 6.13 24.17 -1.18
N GLU A 362 6.72 24.98 -2.08
CA GLU A 362 6.14 26.25 -2.56
C GLU A 362 4.82 26.02 -3.31
N VAL A 363 4.79 25.03 -4.22
CA VAL A 363 3.57 24.68 -4.96
C VAL A 363 2.48 24.19 -4.01
N ILE A 364 2.84 23.36 -3.02
CA ILE A 364 1.90 22.86 -2.01
C ILE A 364 1.41 24.00 -1.12
N GLN A 365 2.27 24.93 -0.74
CA GLN A 365 1.90 26.09 0.08
C GLN A 365 0.95 27.03 -0.68
N ILE A 366 1.17 27.31 -1.94
CA ILE A 366 0.27 28.12 -2.78
C ILE A 366 -1.10 27.42 -2.86
N GLN A 367 -1.13 26.10 -3.03
CA GLN A 367 -2.36 25.31 -2.99
C GLN A 367 -3.08 25.46 -1.63
N ALA A 368 -2.37 25.34 -0.53
CA ALA A 368 -2.93 25.49 0.81
C ALA A 368 -3.55 26.87 1.02
N GLN A 369 -2.89 27.95 0.58
CA GLN A 369 -3.39 29.30 0.66
C GLN A 369 -4.70 29.50 -0.13
N ARG A 370 -4.82 28.92 -1.33
CA ARG A 370 -6.07 28.98 -2.10
C ARG A 370 -7.22 28.26 -1.40
N LEU A 371 -6.94 27.14 -0.76
CA LEU A 371 -7.96 26.31 -0.09
C LEU A 371 -8.35 26.84 1.29
N GLN A 372 -7.51 27.65 1.93
CA GLN A 372 -7.76 28.18 3.28
C GLN A 372 -9.04 29.03 3.34
N ALA A 373 -9.22 29.97 2.42
CA ALA A 373 -10.33 30.93 2.50
C ALA A 373 -11.72 30.25 2.45
N PRO A 374 -12.05 29.36 1.50
CA PRO A 374 -13.34 28.67 1.49
C PRO A 374 -13.56 27.77 2.71
N LEU A 375 -12.50 27.11 3.21
CA LEU A 375 -12.61 26.27 4.40
C LEU A 375 -12.75 27.08 5.68
N ALA A 376 -12.07 28.22 5.79
CA ALA A 376 -12.25 29.15 6.92
C ALA A 376 -13.66 29.76 6.92
N ALA A 377 -14.23 30.04 5.78
CA ALA A 377 -15.61 30.53 5.69
C ALA A 377 -16.63 29.46 6.17
N HIS A 378 -16.38 28.18 5.90
CA HIS A 378 -17.29 27.10 6.28
C HIS A 378 -17.10 26.63 7.74
N TYR A 379 -15.85 26.41 8.17
CA TYR A 379 -15.54 25.86 9.49
C TYR A 379 -15.16 26.90 10.54
N GLY A 380 -15.01 28.17 10.18
CA GLY A 380 -14.46 29.23 11.02
C GLY A 380 -15.25 29.55 12.29
N ALA A 381 -16.51 29.14 12.37
CA ALA A 381 -17.30 29.26 13.61
C ALA A 381 -16.80 28.34 14.73
N GLU A 382 -16.28 27.17 14.39
CA GLU A 382 -15.85 26.16 15.35
C GLU A 382 -14.31 26.03 15.43
N PHE A 383 -13.61 26.29 14.31
CA PHE A 383 -12.17 26.04 14.17
C PHE A 383 -11.42 27.21 13.56
N ALA A 384 -10.24 27.52 14.10
CA ALA A 384 -9.26 28.34 13.38
C ALA A 384 -8.61 27.50 12.26
N VAL A 385 -8.82 27.91 11.00
CA VAL A 385 -8.25 27.26 9.83
C VAL A 385 -7.01 28.02 9.38
N GLN A 386 -5.85 27.36 9.40
CA GLN A 386 -4.55 27.99 9.12
C GLN A 386 -3.72 27.16 8.15
N VAL A 387 -2.89 27.85 7.36
CA VAL A 387 -1.83 27.20 6.56
C VAL A 387 -0.58 27.11 7.42
N MET A 388 -0.03 25.91 7.55
CA MET A 388 1.18 25.66 8.35
C MET A 388 2.20 24.87 7.53
N PRO A 389 3.52 25.20 7.65
CA PRO A 389 4.56 24.35 7.11
C PRO A 389 4.56 23.01 7.86
N CYS A 390 4.84 21.94 7.15
CA CYS A 390 4.97 20.61 7.75
C CYS A 390 5.99 19.76 7.00
N LEU A 391 6.22 18.56 7.49
CA LEU A 391 7.09 17.59 6.87
C LEU A 391 6.27 16.34 6.53
N SER A 392 6.21 16.01 5.25
CA SER A 392 5.63 14.76 4.77
C SER A 392 6.63 13.61 4.93
N GLN A 393 6.12 12.41 4.99
CA GLN A 393 6.87 11.17 5.06
C GLN A 393 6.81 10.44 3.71
N ILE A 394 7.94 9.88 3.26
CA ILE A 394 7.99 9.09 2.02
C ILE A 394 7.14 7.83 2.18
N GLY A 395 7.41 7.03 3.21
CA GLY A 395 6.63 5.85 3.51
C GLY A 395 6.96 5.25 4.88
N SER A 396 6.02 4.58 5.51
CA SER A 396 6.24 3.91 6.79
C SER A 396 7.11 2.66 6.69
N GLY A 397 7.15 2.03 5.52
CA GLY A 397 7.97 0.84 5.21
C GLY A 397 9.09 1.11 4.20
N SER A 398 9.36 2.41 3.90
CA SER A 398 10.44 2.87 3.04
C SER A 398 10.79 4.29 3.45
N LEU A 399 12.03 4.53 3.87
CA LEU A 399 12.52 5.85 4.28
C LEU A 399 11.62 6.53 5.36
N PRO A 400 11.36 5.89 6.51
CA PRO A 400 10.43 6.41 7.51
C PRO A 400 10.97 7.64 8.26
N VAL A 401 12.29 7.81 8.29
CA VAL A 401 12.97 8.94 8.96
C VAL A 401 13.18 10.13 8.02
N ASP A 402 13.16 9.92 6.71
CA ASP A 402 13.33 10.97 5.73
C ASP A 402 12.04 11.77 5.57
N ARG A 403 12.17 13.09 5.64
CA ARG A 403 11.06 14.01 5.64
C ARG A 403 11.17 14.99 4.47
N LEU A 404 10.04 15.24 3.83
CA LEU A 404 9.93 16.15 2.70
C LEU A 404 9.23 17.44 3.12
N PRO A 405 9.83 18.62 2.89
CA PRO A 405 9.16 19.90 3.15
C PRO A 405 7.82 19.99 2.45
N SER A 406 6.75 20.32 3.18
CA SER A 406 5.38 20.39 2.71
C SER A 406 4.60 21.51 3.39
N ALA A 407 3.33 21.65 3.03
CA ALA A 407 2.38 22.53 3.69
C ALA A 407 1.06 21.81 3.97
N ALA A 408 0.44 22.17 5.07
CA ALA A 408 -0.82 21.62 5.52
C ALA A 408 -1.85 22.70 5.80
N LEU A 409 -3.13 22.33 5.69
CA LEU A 409 -4.22 23.01 6.34
C LEU A 409 -4.41 22.42 7.74
N THR A 410 -4.51 23.28 8.75
CA THR A 410 -4.72 22.87 10.14
C THR A 410 -6.02 23.42 10.67
N PHE A 411 -6.72 22.61 11.47
CA PHE A 411 -7.95 22.95 12.12
C PHE A 411 -7.71 22.89 13.63
N THR A 412 -7.82 24.05 14.30
CA THR A 412 -7.65 24.18 15.75
C THR A 412 -8.99 24.58 16.36
N PRO A 413 -9.59 23.80 17.29
CA PRO A 413 -10.86 24.17 17.90
C PRO A 413 -10.71 25.41 18.76
N HIS A 414 -11.65 26.36 18.67
CA HIS A 414 -11.59 27.61 19.43
C HIS A 414 -11.67 27.41 20.96
N ASP A 415 -12.32 26.35 21.40
CA ASP A 415 -12.46 26.00 22.83
C ASP A 415 -11.34 25.09 23.35
N GLY A 416 -10.37 24.70 22.50
CA GLY A 416 -9.23 23.83 22.84
C GLY A 416 -9.58 22.39 23.11
N ARG A 417 -10.82 21.94 22.86
CA ARG A 417 -11.26 20.55 23.15
C ARG A 417 -10.85 19.58 22.06
N GLY A 418 -10.01 18.60 22.40
CA GLY A 418 -9.57 17.54 21.48
C GLY A 418 -10.71 16.67 20.92
N SER A 419 -11.82 16.51 21.68
CA SER A 419 -13.00 15.76 21.23
C SER A 419 -13.64 16.35 19.96
N HIS A 420 -13.56 17.67 19.75
CA HIS A 420 -14.05 18.31 18.54
C HIS A 420 -13.23 17.92 17.31
N LEU A 421 -11.91 17.72 17.46
CA LEU A 421 -11.04 17.21 16.38
C LEU A 421 -11.38 15.77 16.00
N GLU A 422 -11.63 14.93 16.99
CA GLU A 422 -12.03 13.54 16.77
C GLU A 422 -13.38 13.45 16.06
N SER A 423 -14.35 14.29 16.49
CA SER A 423 -15.67 14.40 15.87
C SER A 423 -15.58 14.91 14.44
N LEU A 424 -14.75 15.93 14.17
CA LEU A 424 -14.51 16.45 12.81
C LEU A 424 -13.89 15.37 11.92
N ALA A 425 -12.84 14.72 12.40
CA ALA A 425 -12.19 13.63 11.67
C ALA A 425 -13.14 12.44 11.43
N ALA A 426 -14.03 12.12 12.39
CA ALA A 426 -15.06 11.10 12.22
C ALA A 426 -16.05 11.47 11.12
N ARG A 427 -16.61 12.69 11.14
CA ARG A 427 -17.50 13.21 10.09
C ARG A 427 -16.85 13.10 8.70
N TRP A 428 -15.55 13.45 8.58
CA TRP A 428 -14.85 13.37 7.30
C TRP A 428 -14.59 11.95 6.81
N ARG A 429 -14.49 10.97 7.73
CA ARG A 429 -14.42 9.55 7.34
C ARG A 429 -15.75 8.99 6.83
N GLU A 430 -16.87 9.63 7.16
CA GLU A 430 -18.21 9.24 6.70
C GLU A 430 -18.60 9.84 5.34
N LEU A 431 -17.84 10.80 4.83
CA LEU A 431 -18.07 11.40 3.53
C LEU A 431 -18.10 10.34 2.41
N PRO A 432 -18.81 10.61 1.28
CA PRO A 432 -18.80 9.71 0.12
C PRO A 432 -17.41 9.32 -0.35
N VAL A 433 -16.46 10.26 -0.30
CA VAL A 433 -15.03 10.03 -0.42
C VAL A 433 -14.37 10.50 0.88
N PRO A 434 -13.99 9.58 1.78
CA PRO A 434 -13.39 9.96 3.06
C PRO A 434 -12.13 10.82 2.91
N VAL A 435 -11.99 11.82 3.77
CA VAL A 435 -10.79 12.65 3.87
C VAL A 435 -10.04 12.23 5.13
N ILE A 436 -8.80 11.80 4.94
CA ILE A 436 -7.97 11.23 6.02
C ILE A 436 -6.80 12.18 6.33
N GLY A 437 -6.85 12.82 7.48
CA GLY A 437 -5.77 13.63 8.05
C GLY A 437 -5.14 12.96 9.27
N ARG A 438 -4.35 13.73 10.03
CA ARG A 438 -3.76 13.29 11.30
C ARG A 438 -4.04 14.29 12.40
N ILE A 439 -4.38 13.82 13.60
CA ILE A 439 -4.49 14.66 14.80
C ILE A 439 -3.14 14.64 15.51
N TYR A 440 -2.56 15.82 15.70
CA TYR A 440 -1.30 15.99 16.37
C TYR A 440 -1.20 17.40 16.96
N ASP A 441 -0.62 17.54 18.14
CA ASP A 441 -0.40 18.82 18.82
C ASP A 441 -1.66 19.71 18.89
N GLY A 442 -2.79 19.12 19.31
CA GLY A 442 -4.06 19.84 19.47
C GLY A 442 -4.69 20.36 18.17
N ARG A 443 -4.33 19.80 17.02
CA ARG A 443 -4.80 20.20 15.68
C ARG A 443 -5.09 18.98 14.81
N LEU A 444 -6.04 19.12 13.91
CA LEU A 444 -6.21 18.20 12.79
C LEU A 444 -5.45 18.76 11.59
N TRP A 445 -4.49 17.99 11.10
CA TRP A 445 -3.60 18.35 10.01
C TRP A 445 -4.03 17.65 8.72
N LEU A 446 -4.14 18.40 7.65
CA LEU A 446 -4.32 17.94 6.27
C LEU A 446 -3.07 18.32 5.47
N ASP A 447 -2.10 17.43 5.38
CA ASP A 447 -0.91 17.62 4.56
C ASP A 447 -1.27 17.47 3.07
N LEU A 448 -1.06 18.52 2.29
CA LEU A 448 -1.56 18.59 0.91
C LEU A 448 -0.63 17.97 -0.14
N ARG A 449 0.47 17.33 0.26
CA ARG A 449 1.40 16.70 -0.70
C ARG A 449 0.70 15.72 -1.65
N CYS A 450 -0.25 14.94 -1.16
CA CYS A 450 -0.99 13.95 -1.95
C CYS A 450 -2.30 14.50 -2.54
N LEU A 451 -2.61 15.81 -2.40
CA LEU A 451 -3.81 16.39 -2.97
C LEU A 451 -3.58 16.84 -4.41
N GLU A 452 -4.11 16.10 -5.37
CA GLU A 452 -4.04 16.46 -6.81
C GLU A 452 -5.34 17.08 -7.31
N ASN A 453 -6.51 16.74 -6.75
CA ASN A 453 -7.82 17.26 -7.19
C ASN A 453 -8.44 18.15 -6.10
N GLU A 454 -8.18 19.47 -6.21
CA GLU A 454 -8.71 20.49 -5.29
C GLU A 454 -10.23 20.62 -5.36
N GLN A 455 -10.82 20.54 -6.56
CA GLN A 455 -12.26 20.69 -6.74
C GLN A 455 -13.00 19.58 -6.00
N ARG A 456 -12.62 18.33 -6.22
CA ARG A 456 -13.21 17.18 -5.54
C ARG A 456 -13.07 17.26 -4.01
N PHE A 457 -11.92 17.74 -3.55
CA PHE A 457 -11.66 17.93 -2.12
C PHE A 457 -12.64 18.97 -1.52
N LEU A 458 -12.80 20.14 -2.14
CA LEU A 458 -13.76 21.16 -1.70
C LEU A 458 -15.20 20.68 -1.77
N GLU A 459 -15.58 19.97 -2.84
CA GLU A 459 -16.93 19.39 -2.98
C GLU A 459 -17.27 18.41 -1.85
N MET A 460 -16.29 17.71 -1.31
CA MET A 460 -16.49 16.80 -0.17
C MET A 460 -16.61 17.54 1.17
N LEU A 461 -15.84 18.59 1.38
CA LEU A 461 -15.76 19.27 2.70
C LEU A 461 -16.76 20.42 2.86
N LEU A 462 -17.26 21.00 1.79
CA LEU A 462 -18.17 22.15 1.84
C LEU A 462 -19.66 21.77 1.68
N LYS A 463 -19.98 20.48 1.64
CA LYS A 463 -21.34 19.93 1.71
C LYS A 463 -21.76 19.74 3.17
#